data_42d11ae3490a92dce42ce4da3d39e630
#
_entry.id   42d11ae3490a92dce42ce4da3d39e630
#
_cell.length_a   1.000
_cell.length_b   1.000
_cell.length_c   1.000
_cell.angle_alpha   90.00
_cell.angle_beta   90.00
_cell.angle_gamma   90.00
#
_symmetry.space_group_name_H-M   'P 1'
#
loop_
_entity.id
_entity.type
_entity.pdbx_description
1 polymer ?
#
loop_
_entity_poly.entity_id
_entity_poly.type
_entity_poly.pdbx_seq_one_letter_code
_entity_poly.pdbx_strand_id
1 'polypeptide(L)'
;MQYLIDIDSTANQEFSVKINNTEMLLHIREADGFMLFSLRINGEYVCPDTICCSNQGILPYPYMVSEAGCNFVFMTENKAYPYYEDFGKTCFLYAITEDELNG
;
A
#
# COMPACT_ATOMS: atom_id res chain seq x y z
N MET A 1 9.51 -11.60 -3.19
CA MET A 1 8.21 -12.26 -3.02
C MET A 1 7.10 -11.23 -3.03
N GLN A 2 5.94 -11.60 -3.57
CA GLN A 2 4.78 -10.72 -3.64
C GLN A 2 3.65 -11.31 -2.82
N TYR A 3 2.95 -10.46 -2.08
CA TYR A 3 1.79 -10.87 -1.30
C TYR A 3 0.58 -10.05 -1.72
N LEU A 4 -0.52 -10.74 -2.04
CA LEU A 4 -1.79 -10.06 -2.28
C LEU A 4 -2.39 -9.69 -0.93
N ILE A 5 -2.72 -8.42 -0.76
CA ILE A 5 -3.34 -7.93 0.48
C ILE A 5 -4.83 -7.80 0.26
N ASP A 6 -5.61 -8.49 1.11
CA ASP A 6 -7.07 -8.38 1.08
C ASP A 6 -7.50 -7.01 1.57
N ILE A 7 -8.22 -6.29 0.72
CA ILE A 7 -8.76 -4.98 1.06
C ILE A 7 -10.24 -4.94 0.70
N ASP A 8 -11.00 -4.16 1.48
CA ASP A 8 -12.42 -3.99 1.23
C ASP A 8 -12.68 -2.83 0.28
N SER A 9 -13.82 -2.88 -0.41
CA SER A 9 -14.24 -1.81 -1.31
C SER A 9 -14.92 -0.71 -0.48
N THR A 10 -14.14 -0.02 0.35
CA THR A 10 -14.64 1.04 1.23
C THR A 10 -13.76 2.28 1.11
N ALA A 11 -14.37 3.44 1.37
CA ALA A 11 -13.69 4.72 1.27
C ALA A 11 -12.64 4.95 2.37
N ASN A 12 -12.73 4.19 3.46
CA ASN A 12 -11.82 4.35 4.61
C ASN A 12 -11.67 3.01 5.31
N GLN A 13 -10.44 2.52 5.43
CA GLN A 13 -10.15 1.28 6.13
C GLN A 13 -8.77 1.31 6.76
N GLU A 14 -8.67 0.70 7.92
CA GLU A 14 -7.40 0.57 8.63
C GLU A 14 -7.26 -0.88 9.08
N PHE A 15 -6.14 -1.49 8.83
CA PHE A 15 -5.92 -2.89 9.14
C PHE A 15 -4.43 -3.20 9.29
N SER A 16 -4.14 -4.30 9.98
CA SER A 16 -2.77 -4.76 10.18
C SER A 16 -2.41 -5.83 9.17
N VAL A 17 -1.16 -5.80 8.71
CA VAL A 17 -0.57 -6.88 7.92
C VAL A 17 0.77 -7.26 8.55
N LYS A 18 1.17 -8.52 8.39
CA LYS A 18 2.46 -9.00 8.87
C LYS A 18 3.23 -9.56 7.70
N ILE A 19 4.36 -8.94 7.38
CA ILE A 19 5.23 -9.35 6.27
C ILE A 19 6.63 -9.55 6.79
N ASN A 20 7.18 -10.76 6.61
CA ASN A 20 8.52 -11.12 7.09
C ASN A 20 8.73 -10.77 8.57
N ASN A 21 7.75 -11.15 9.41
CA ASN A 21 7.76 -10.91 10.86
C ASN A 21 7.65 -9.45 11.28
N THR A 22 7.37 -8.53 10.36
CA THR A 22 7.11 -7.14 10.68
C THR A 22 5.62 -6.88 10.61
N GLU A 23 5.02 -6.51 11.75
CA GLU A 23 3.60 -6.16 11.80
C GLU A 23 3.45 -4.67 11.53
N MET A 24 2.58 -4.34 10.59
CA MET A 24 2.39 -2.98 10.12
C MET A 24 0.92 -2.62 10.13
N LEU A 25 0.61 -1.36 10.40
CA LEU A 25 -0.74 -0.84 10.35
C LEU A 25 -0.87 0.05 9.11
N LEU A 26 -1.78 -0.35 8.22
CA LEU A 26 -2.05 0.38 6.99
C LEU A 26 -3.37 1.13 7.13
N HIS A 27 -3.40 2.37 6.66
CA HIS A 27 -4.63 3.16 6.59
C HIS A 27 -4.79 3.66 5.16
N ILE A 28 -5.92 3.32 4.55
CA ILE A 28 -6.24 3.70 3.17
C ILE A 28 -7.55 4.46 3.23
N ARG A 29 -7.57 5.69 2.73
CA ARG A 29 -8.77 6.51 2.75
C ARG A 29 -8.89 7.37 1.50
N GLU A 30 -10.12 7.70 1.14
CA GLU A 30 -10.41 8.55 -0.01
C GLU A 30 -10.41 10.03 0.42
N ALA A 31 -9.85 10.88 -0.41
CA ALA A 31 -9.89 12.33 -0.23
C ALA A 31 -9.84 12.98 -1.62
N ASP A 32 -10.85 13.80 -1.92
CA ASP A 32 -10.93 14.56 -3.18
C ASP A 32 -10.75 13.71 -4.45
N GLY A 33 -11.28 12.48 -4.43
CA GLY A 33 -11.21 11.58 -5.58
C GLY A 33 -9.95 10.76 -5.67
N PHE A 34 -9.04 10.87 -4.70
CA PHE A 34 -7.80 10.11 -4.65
C PHE A 34 -7.78 9.20 -3.44
N MET A 35 -7.01 8.13 -3.49
CA MET A 35 -6.76 7.29 -2.33
C MET A 35 -5.47 7.73 -1.66
N LEU A 36 -5.52 7.88 -0.35
CA LEU A 36 -4.35 8.21 0.47
C LEU A 36 -3.96 6.98 1.28
N PHE A 37 -2.66 6.76 1.39
CA PHE A 37 -2.08 5.62 2.09
C PHE A 37 -1.16 6.12 3.19
N SER A 38 -1.26 5.52 4.37
CA SER A 38 -0.28 5.75 5.44
C SER A 38 0.13 4.44 6.07
N LEU A 39 1.33 4.41 6.62
CA LEU A 39 1.94 3.22 7.19
C LEU A 39 2.54 3.53 8.54
N ARG A 40 2.18 2.72 9.55
CA ARG A 40 2.78 2.81 10.88
C ARG A 40 3.41 1.47 11.27
N ILE A 41 4.53 1.54 11.96
CA ILE A 41 5.18 0.38 12.56
C ILE A 41 5.48 0.75 14.01
N ASN A 42 5.02 -0.09 14.96
CA ASN A 42 5.18 0.15 16.39
C ASN A 42 4.65 1.51 16.84
N GLY A 43 3.53 1.95 16.25
CA GLY A 43 2.88 3.19 16.62
C GLY A 43 3.48 4.44 16.00
N GLU A 44 4.55 4.32 15.24
CA GLU A 44 5.21 5.45 14.60
C GLU A 44 4.98 5.44 13.09
N TYR A 45 4.78 6.63 12.52
CA TYR A 45 4.61 6.73 11.07
C TYR A 45 5.93 6.48 10.36
N VAL A 46 5.94 5.48 9.49
CA VAL A 46 7.01 5.27 8.50
C VAL A 46 6.70 6.11 7.27
N CYS A 47 5.42 6.11 6.88
CA CYS A 47 4.96 6.91 5.75
C CYS A 47 3.66 7.61 6.14
N PRO A 48 3.64 8.93 6.23
CA PRO A 48 2.39 9.67 6.45
C PRO A 48 1.55 9.65 5.18
N ASP A 49 0.35 10.20 5.23
CA ASP A 49 -0.58 10.21 4.10
C ASP A 49 0.11 10.60 2.81
N THR A 50 0.04 9.71 1.82
CA THR A 50 0.57 9.96 0.48
C THR A 50 -0.45 9.51 -0.56
N ILE A 51 -0.49 10.22 -1.69
CA ILE A 51 -1.41 9.89 -2.78
C ILE A 51 -0.93 8.62 -3.47
N CYS A 52 -1.84 7.67 -3.66
CA CYS A 52 -1.54 6.42 -4.36
C CYS A 52 -1.63 6.62 -5.87
N CYS A 53 -0.62 6.14 -6.58
CA CYS A 53 -0.63 6.08 -8.04
C CYS A 53 -0.61 4.61 -8.45
N SER A 54 -1.24 4.31 -9.59
CA SER A 54 -1.33 2.93 -10.07
C SER A 54 0.01 2.41 -10.57
N ASN A 55 0.25 1.13 -10.30
CA ASN A 55 1.33 0.35 -10.90
C ASN A 55 2.74 0.87 -10.57
N GLN A 56 2.88 1.48 -9.40
CA GLN A 56 4.19 1.91 -8.91
C GLN A 56 4.22 1.88 -7.39
N GLY A 57 5.42 1.87 -6.83
CA GLY A 57 5.59 1.79 -5.38
C GLY A 57 4.99 2.99 -4.66
N ILE A 58 4.25 2.72 -3.59
CA ILE A 58 3.60 3.77 -2.80
C ILE A 58 4.59 4.50 -1.90
N LEU A 59 5.52 3.75 -1.26
CA LEU A 59 6.52 4.35 -0.38
C LEU A 59 7.55 5.09 -1.24
N PRO A 60 7.64 6.42 -1.14
CA PRO A 60 8.43 7.20 -2.10
C PRO A 60 9.93 7.20 -1.85
N TYR A 61 10.38 6.84 -0.65
CA TYR A 61 11.79 6.92 -0.30
C TYR A 61 12.37 5.57 0.10
N PRO A 62 13.62 5.26 -0.32
CA PRO A 62 14.25 3.99 0.00
C PRO A 62 14.32 3.63 1.48
N TYR A 63 14.50 4.63 2.36
CA TYR A 63 14.56 4.34 3.79
C TYR A 63 13.23 3.81 4.35
N MET A 64 12.12 4.23 3.76
CA MET A 64 10.78 3.73 4.15
C MET A 64 10.64 2.27 3.74
N VAL A 65 11.11 1.93 2.54
CA VAL A 65 11.10 0.55 2.06
C VAL A 65 11.96 -0.33 2.95
N SER A 66 13.13 0.14 3.35
CA SER A 66 14.01 -0.62 4.24
C SER A 66 13.38 -0.86 5.60
N GLU A 67 12.71 0.13 6.17
CA GLU A 67 12.03 -0.04 7.46
C GLU A 67 10.87 -1.04 7.38
N ALA A 68 10.09 -0.98 6.31
CA ALA A 68 8.95 -1.89 6.12
C ALA A 68 9.39 -3.28 5.65
N GLY A 69 10.53 -3.38 4.97
CA GLY A 69 10.99 -4.61 4.35
C GLY A 69 10.27 -4.91 3.04
N CYS A 70 9.46 -3.98 2.55
CA CYS A 70 8.68 -4.15 1.32
C CYS A 70 8.19 -2.79 0.83
N ASN A 71 7.69 -2.76 -0.40
CA ASN A 71 6.89 -1.63 -0.86
C ASN A 71 5.49 -2.14 -1.20
N PHE A 72 4.56 -1.23 -1.35
CA PHE A 72 3.17 -1.54 -1.67
C PHE A 72 2.84 -0.99 -3.03
N VAL A 73 2.04 -1.72 -3.81
CA VAL A 73 1.69 -1.33 -5.17
C VAL A 73 0.22 -1.64 -5.41
N PHE A 74 -0.53 -0.66 -5.90
CA PHE A 74 -1.88 -0.91 -6.42
C PHE A 74 -1.76 -1.25 -7.90
N MET A 75 -2.17 -2.46 -8.26
CA MET A 75 -2.19 -2.91 -9.66
C MET A 75 -3.56 -2.65 -10.24
N THR A 76 -3.63 -1.82 -11.28
CA THR A 76 -4.86 -1.50 -11.99
C THR A 76 -4.63 -1.59 -13.49
N GLU A 77 -5.72 -1.71 -14.27
CA GLU A 77 -5.66 -1.65 -15.73
C GLU A 77 -6.23 -0.32 -16.19
N ASN A 78 -5.48 0.39 -17.05
CA ASN A 78 -5.93 1.61 -17.73
C ASN A 78 -6.38 2.76 -16.82
N LYS A 79 -5.85 2.80 -15.59
CA LYS A 79 -6.14 3.88 -14.65
C LYS A 79 -4.84 4.44 -14.08
N ALA A 80 -4.75 5.76 -14.01
CA ALA A 80 -3.59 6.42 -13.42
C ALA A 80 -3.60 6.36 -11.90
N TYR A 81 -4.80 6.28 -11.30
CA TYR A 81 -4.97 6.31 -9.85
C TYR A 81 -5.92 5.20 -9.40
N PRO A 82 -5.58 4.47 -8.32
CA PRO A 82 -6.52 3.50 -7.76
C PRO A 82 -7.69 4.20 -7.10
N TYR A 83 -8.84 3.52 -7.04
CA TYR A 83 -10.01 4.06 -6.37
C TYR A 83 -10.74 2.92 -5.65
N TYR A 84 -11.32 3.23 -4.49
CA TYR A 84 -11.86 2.20 -3.58
C TYR A 84 -13.00 1.38 -4.19
N GLU A 85 -13.77 1.97 -5.10
CA GLU A 85 -14.89 1.25 -5.73
C GLU A 85 -14.42 0.07 -6.58
N ASP A 86 -13.16 0.08 -7.01
CA ASP A 86 -12.58 -0.98 -7.83
C ASP A 86 -11.80 -2.01 -7.02
N PHE A 87 -11.64 -1.80 -5.72
CA PHE A 87 -10.83 -2.69 -4.87
C PHE A 87 -11.38 -4.11 -4.86
N GLY A 88 -10.52 -5.09 -5.17
CA GLY A 88 -10.88 -6.48 -5.24
C GLY A 88 -11.56 -6.89 -6.53
N LYS A 89 -11.76 -5.96 -7.46
CA LYS A 89 -12.40 -6.21 -8.76
C LYS A 89 -11.41 -6.01 -9.90
N THR A 90 -10.96 -4.77 -10.11
CA THR A 90 -9.99 -4.41 -11.14
C THR A 90 -8.76 -3.73 -10.55
N CYS A 91 -8.74 -3.53 -9.23
CA CYS A 91 -7.65 -2.91 -8.51
C CYS A 91 -7.25 -3.79 -7.33
N PHE A 92 -5.99 -4.19 -7.27
CA PHE A 92 -5.47 -5.11 -6.24
C PHE A 92 -4.25 -4.51 -5.59
N LEU A 93 -4.13 -4.69 -4.27
CA LEU A 93 -2.99 -4.20 -3.51
C LEU A 93 -2.01 -5.34 -3.26
N TYR A 94 -0.75 -5.12 -3.61
CA TYR A 94 0.33 -6.09 -3.38
C TYR A 94 1.40 -5.48 -2.48
N ALA A 95 1.99 -6.32 -1.64
CA ALA A 95 3.23 -6.01 -0.95
C ALA A 95 4.35 -6.76 -1.68
N ILE A 96 5.39 -6.04 -2.07
CA ILE A 96 6.53 -6.61 -2.81
C ILE A 96 7.75 -6.47 -1.91
N THR A 97 8.35 -7.60 -1.53
CA THR A 97 9.45 -7.60 -0.59
C THR A 97 10.71 -6.93 -1.16
N GLU A 98 11.55 -6.43 -0.26
CA GLU A 98 12.74 -5.68 -0.63
C GLU A 98 13.68 -6.49 -1.53
N ASP A 99 13.83 -7.79 -1.26
CA ASP A 99 14.65 -8.66 -2.08
C ASP A 99 14.12 -8.78 -3.52
N GLU A 100 12.81 -8.80 -3.69
CA GLU A 100 12.18 -8.83 -5.02
C GLU A 100 12.39 -7.51 -5.75
N LEU A 101 12.30 -6.38 -5.02
CA LEU A 101 12.50 -5.05 -5.61
C LEU A 101 13.93 -4.84 -6.08
N ASN A 102 14.89 -5.43 -5.39
CA ASN A 102 16.32 -5.27 -5.69
C ASN A 102 16.87 -6.39 -6.58
N GLY A 103 16.09 -7.41 -6.78
CA GLY A 103 16.47 -8.55 -7.58
C GLY A 103 16.04 -8.42 -9.01
#